data_b4289137819458c9e7382371ddf25b73
#
_entry.id   b4289137819458c9e7382371ddf25b73
#
_cell.length_a   1.000
_cell.length_b   1.000
_cell.length_c   1.000
_cell.angle_alpha   90.00
_cell.angle_beta   90.00
_cell.angle_gamma   90.00
#
_symmetry.space_group_name_H-M   'P 1'
#
loop_
_entity.id
_entity.type
_entity.pdbx_description
1 polymer ?
#
loop_
_entity_poly.entity_id
_entity_poly.type
_entity_poly.pdbx_seq_one_letter_code
_entity_poly.pdbx_strand_id
1 'polypeptide(L)'
;MNMKKTLYVTARAVKIPGEECDLSFVPPMTKRRFSPLQKVVFALLNPVAPKGTEPKIVFASRYGEVKLTHDLVETFNAEDEVSPWKFSSSVYNAAPGLYSVFAGNRSTYTAIAAGEETVENSLIEAVFENGRTVWCYAEEADGGYGAAMKFDGCPDAEAESWKVEVTEGGGGLIGFDEVVRFIGGEICTLAGRRISLRRLG
;
A
#
# COMPACT_ATOMS: atom_id res chain seq x y z
N MET A 1 -1.51 -28.12 -5.15
CA MET A 1 -0.12 -27.70 -4.83
C MET A 1 -0.20 -27.15 -3.42
N ASN A 2 0.39 -27.85 -2.45
CA ASN A 2 0.24 -27.45 -1.03
C ASN A 2 1.09 -26.20 -0.80
N MET A 3 0.48 -25.04 -0.85
CA MET A 3 1.15 -23.74 -0.77
C MET A 3 1.30 -23.35 0.69
N LYS A 4 2.51 -23.56 1.22
CA LYS A 4 2.84 -23.16 2.59
C LYS A 4 4.13 -22.36 2.58
N LYS A 5 4.06 -21.08 2.99
CA LYS A 5 5.20 -20.18 3.11
C LYS A 5 5.19 -19.54 4.50
N THR A 6 6.36 -19.37 5.09
CA THR A 6 6.52 -18.63 6.35
C THR A 6 7.23 -17.32 6.05
N LEU A 7 6.68 -16.23 6.57
CA LEU A 7 7.23 -14.88 6.47
C LEU A 7 7.15 -14.20 7.85
N TYR A 8 7.77 -13.04 7.93
CA TYR A 8 7.69 -12.16 9.09
C TYR A 8 7.14 -10.81 8.66
N VAL A 9 6.18 -10.27 9.41
CA VAL A 9 5.76 -8.87 9.28
C VAL A 9 6.65 -8.06 10.22
N THR A 10 7.59 -7.31 9.66
CA THR A 10 8.64 -6.60 10.41
C THR A 10 8.36 -5.10 10.60
N ALA A 11 7.40 -4.55 9.87
CA ALA A 11 6.88 -3.21 10.07
C ALA A 11 5.44 -3.12 9.54
N ARG A 12 4.67 -2.20 10.10
CA ARG A 12 3.27 -2.01 9.73
C ARG A 12 2.83 -0.57 9.92
N ALA A 13 1.86 -0.14 9.14
CA ALA A 13 1.19 1.16 9.26
C ALA A 13 -0.27 1.03 8.87
N VAL A 14 -1.13 1.79 9.52
CA VAL A 14 -2.55 1.91 9.23
C VAL A 14 -2.91 3.39 9.28
N LYS A 15 -3.76 3.82 8.36
CA LYS A 15 -4.45 5.11 8.40
C LYS A 15 -5.94 4.85 8.23
N ILE A 16 -6.73 5.24 9.19
CA ILE A 16 -8.20 5.15 9.14
C ILE A 16 -8.81 6.44 8.57
N PRO A 17 -10.05 6.39 8.07
CA PRO A 17 -10.77 7.58 7.61
C PRO A 17 -10.82 8.67 8.69
N GLY A 18 -10.65 9.93 8.28
CA GLY A 18 -10.72 11.08 9.18
C GLY A 18 -9.42 11.42 9.94
N GLU A 19 -8.43 10.54 9.98
CA GLU A 19 -7.12 10.88 10.52
C GLU A 19 -6.32 11.78 9.57
N GLU A 20 -5.45 12.62 10.11
CA GLU A 20 -4.51 13.40 9.30
C GLU A 20 -3.31 12.54 8.88
N CYS A 21 -2.80 12.79 7.66
CA CYS A 21 -1.56 12.18 7.20
C CYS A 21 -0.36 12.85 7.86
N ASP A 22 0.46 12.11 8.61
CA ASP A 22 1.75 12.64 9.03
C ASP A 22 2.69 12.73 7.81
N LEU A 23 2.96 13.95 7.39
CA LEU A 23 3.88 14.30 6.31
C LEU A 23 4.96 15.28 6.80
N SER A 24 5.29 15.25 8.09
CA SER A 24 6.32 16.12 8.70
C SER A 24 7.70 15.94 8.04
N PHE A 25 7.99 14.74 7.55
CA PHE A 25 9.23 14.37 6.86
C PHE A 25 9.30 14.87 5.39
N VAL A 26 8.20 15.37 4.82
CA VAL A 26 8.14 15.87 3.43
C VAL A 26 8.30 17.39 3.40
N PRO A 27 9.18 17.95 2.55
CA PRO A 27 9.31 19.39 2.41
C PRO A 27 7.98 20.09 2.07
N PRO A 28 7.67 21.27 2.67
CA PRO A 28 6.38 21.93 2.48
C PRO A 28 6.00 22.21 1.03
N MET A 29 6.96 22.58 0.19
CA MET A 29 6.72 22.84 -1.24
C MET A 29 6.36 21.59 -2.02
N THR A 30 6.92 20.44 -1.64
CA THR A 30 6.64 19.13 -2.25
C THR A 30 5.24 18.65 -1.88
N LYS A 31 4.91 18.65 -0.58
CA LYS A 31 3.62 18.15 -0.10
C LYS A 31 2.40 18.94 -0.58
N ARG A 32 2.58 20.24 -0.95
CA ARG A 32 1.51 21.07 -1.55
C ARG A 32 1.04 20.58 -2.92
N ARG A 33 1.88 19.81 -3.60
CA ARG A 33 1.59 19.27 -4.94
C ARG A 33 0.98 17.87 -4.89
N PHE A 34 0.93 17.26 -3.72
CA PHE A 34 0.42 15.89 -3.59
C PHE A 34 -1.10 15.83 -3.74
N SER A 35 -1.57 14.85 -4.48
CA SER A 35 -2.96 14.45 -4.47
C SER A 35 -3.37 13.90 -3.09
N PRO A 36 -4.66 13.76 -2.79
CA PRO A 36 -5.11 13.08 -1.59
C PRO A 36 -4.52 11.67 -1.45
N LEU A 37 -4.54 10.87 -2.52
CA LEU A 37 -3.98 9.51 -2.52
C LEU A 37 -2.48 9.51 -2.24
N GLN A 38 -1.71 10.39 -2.88
CA GLN A 38 -0.27 10.51 -2.65
C GLN A 38 0.07 10.80 -1.18
N LYS A 39 -0.73 11.65 -0.51
CA LYS A 39 -0.55 11.94 0.92
C LYS A 39 -0.73 10.68 1.77
N VAL A 40 -1.76 9.88 1.50
CA VAL A 40 -2.01 8.61 2.19
C VAL A 40 -0.86 7.64 1.97
N VAL A 41 -0.44 7.45 0.71
CA VAL A 41 0.65 6.53 0.35
C VAL A 41 1.96 6.93 1.02
N PHE A 42 2.31 8.21 1.05
CA PHE A 42 3.51 8.70 1.74
C PHE A 42 3.46 8.45 3.25
N ALA A 43 2.32 8.74 3.89
CA ALA A 43 2.14 8.49 5.32
C ALA A 43 2.26 7.01 5.68
N LEU A 44 1.75 6.11 4.83
CA LEU A 44 1.81 4.67 5.03
C LEU A 44 3.19 4.07 4.73
N LEU A 45 3.85 4.53 3.66
CA LEU A 45 5.13 3.95 3.24
C LEU A 45 6.30 4.41 4.11
N ASN A 46 6.29 5.64 4.64
CA ASN A 46 7.43 6.16 5.41
C ASN A 46 7.81 5.29 6.62
N PRO A 47 6.89 4.80 7.47
CA PRO A 47 7.24 3.94 8.60
C PRO A 47 7.67 2.51 8.20
N VAL A 48 7.25 2.00 7.03
CA VAL A 48 7.55 0.62 6.60
C VAL A 48 8.68 0.52 5.57
N ALA A 49 8.96 1.60 4.85
CA ALA A 49 9.99 1.71 3.83
C ALA A 49 10.73 3.05 3.94
N PRO A 50 11.33 3.39 5.09
CA PRO A 50 11.94 4.69 5.31
C PRO A 50 13.06 4.98 4.29
N LYS A 51 13.38 6.28 4.14
CA LYS A 51 14.44 6.74 3.27
C LYS A 51 15.77 6.00 3.54
N GLY A 52 16.41 5.57 2.47
CA GLY A 52 17.66 4.80 2.53
C GLY A 52 17.44 3.28 2.65
N THR A 53 16.18 2.82 2.63
CA THR A 53 15.85 1.40 2.48
C THR A 53 15.33 1.14 1.07
N GLU A 54 15.57 -0.07 0.56
CA GLU A 54 15.23 -0.45 -0.81
C GLU A 54 14.37 -1.73 -0.86
N PRO A 55 13.20 -1.79 -0.18
CA PRO A 55 12.30 -2.91 -0.36
C PRO A 55 11.60 -2.82 -1.71
N LYS A 56 11.19 -3.95 -2.26
CA LYS A 56 10.19 -3.97 -3.33
C LYS A 56 8.87 -3.42 -2.79
N ILE A 57 8.11 -2.70 -3.61
CA ILE A 57 6.82 -2.15 -3.21
C ILE A 57 5.72 -2.76 -4.07
N VAL A 58 4.73 -3.38 -3.44
CA VAL A 58 3.48 -3.77 -4.07
C VAL A 58 2.41 -2.80 -3.61
N PHE A 59 2.08 -1.85 -4.47
CA PHE A 59 1.04 -0.87 -4.24
C PHE A 59 -0.29 -1.38 -4.77
N ALA A 60 -1.36 -1.09 -4.06
CA ALA A 60 -2.71 -1.43 -4.46
C ALA A 60 -3.70 -0.31 -4.14
N SER A 61 -4.64 -0.10 -5.04
CA SER A 61 -5.79 0.78 -4.87
C SER A 61 -6.91 0.28 -5.77
N ARG A 62 -8.15 0.33 -5.33
CA ARG A 62 -9.29 -0.03 -6.17
C ARG A 62 -9.55 1.03 -7.24
N TYR A 63 -9.38 2.30 -6.87
CA TYR A 63 -9.77 3.45 -7.70
C TYR A 63 -8.57 4.31 -8.17
N GLY A 64 -7.42 4.19 -7.51
CA GLY A 64 -6.25 5.00 -7.82
C GLY A 64 -6.49 6.51 -7.66
N GLU A 65 -5.92 7.31 -8.56
CA GLU A 65 -6.03 8.76 -8.61
C GLU A 65 -7.34 9.23 -9.29
N VAL A 66 -8.49 8.64 -8.91
CA VAL A 66 -9.77 8.86 -9.60
C VAL A 66 -10.19 10.32 -9.56
N LYS A 67 -10.02 11.01 -8.44
CA LYS A 67 -10.38 12.43 -8.30
C LYS A 67 -9.53 13.31 -9.19
N LEU A 68 -8.21 13.12 -9.15
CA LEU A 68 -7.30 13.88 -10.01
C LEU A 68 -7.55 13.62 -11.50
N THR A 69 -7.87 12.38 -11.86
CA THR A 69 -8.23 12.00 -13.23
C THR A 69 -9.54 12.69 -13.66
N HIS A 70 -10.54 12.72 -12.80
CA HIS A 70 -11.80 13.42 -13.06
C HIS A 70 -11.57 14.92 -13.28
N ASP A 71 -10.83 15.57 -12.36
CA ASP A 71 -10.50 17.01 -12.46
C ASP A 71 -9.74 17.34 -13.75
N LEU A 72 -8.88 16.43 -14.22
CA LEU A 72 -8.17 16.58 -15.50
C LEU A 72 -9.10 16.49 -16.70
N VAL A 73 -10.05 15.56 -16.70
CA VAL A 73 -11.04 15.41 -17.78
C VAL A 73 -11.93 16.65 -17.85
N GLU A 74 -12.37 17.17 -16.71
CA GLU A 74 -13.15 18.42 -16.66
C GLU A 74 -12.35 19.62 -17.18
N THR A 75 -11.08 19.75 -16.74
CA THR A 75 -10.20 20.83 -17.23
C THR A 75 -9.99 20.72 -18.74
N PHE A 76 -9.71 19.54 -19.26
CA PHE A 76 -9.53 19.32 -20.70
C PHE A 76 -10.77 19.69 -21.52
N ASN A 77 -11.95 19.29 -21.03
CA ASN A 77 -13.22 19.62 -21.70
C ASN A 77 -13.54 21.11 -21.70
N ALA A 78 -13.07 21.86 -20.70
CA ALA A 78 -13.33 23.30 -20.58
C ALA A 78 -12.28 24.17 -21.28
N GLU A 79 -11.02 23.77 -21.24
CA GLU A 79 -9.87 24.60 -21.62
C GLU A 79 -9.05 24.03 -22.79
N ASP A 80 -9.34 22.80 -23.24
CA ASP A 80 -8.59 22.03 -24.26
C ASP A 80 -7.07 21.87 -23.91
N GLU A 81 -6.71 22.10 -22.65
CA GLU A 81 -5.35 22.01 -22.15
C GLU A 81 -5.33 21.36 -20.76
N VAL A 82 -4.26 20.62 -20.44
CA VAL A 82 -4.02 20.09 -19.11
C VAL A 82 -2.58 20.30 -18.68
N SER A 83 -2.37 20.53 -17.39
CA SER A 83 -1.03 20.63 -16.83
C SER A 83 -0.27 19.30 -16.98
N PRO A 84 0.94 19.29 -17.60
CA PRO A 84 1.76 18.07 -17.72
C PRO A 84 2.07 17.43 -16.37
N TRP A 85 2.25 18.23 -15.32
CA TRP A 85 2.47 17.74 -13.96
C TRP A 85 1.24 17.01 -13.41
N LYS A 86 0.05 17.62 -13.54
CA LYS A 86 -1.18 16.97 -13.08
C LYS A 86 -1.42 15.66 -13.85
N PHE A 87 -1.21 15.68 -15.17
CA PHE A 87 -1.33 14.49 -16.02
C PHE A 87 -0.38 13.38 -15.56
N SER A 88 0.91 13.66 -15.39
CA SER A 88 1.88 12.66 -14.93
C SER A 88 1.62 12.17 -13.50
N SER A 89 0.91 12.96 -12.69
CA SER A 89 0.51 12.59 -11.32
C SER A 89 -0.79 11.79 -11.25
N SER A 90 -1.59 11.76 -12.32
CA SER A 90 -2.88 11.05 -12.35
C SER A 90 -2.78 9.57 -12.73
N VAL A 91 -1.62 9.14 -13.24
CA VAL A 91 -1.45 7.73 -13.60
C VAL A 91 -1.43 6.84 -12.35
N TYR A 92 -1.99 5.66 -12.47
CA TYR A 92 -2.25 4.75 -11.36
C TYR A 92 -1.03 4.45 -10.47
N ASN A 93 0.15 4.39 -11.07
CA ASN A 93 1.41 4.11 -10.37
C ASN A 93 2.20 5.37 -9.94
N ALA A 94 1.59 6.57 -10.04
CA ALA A 94 2.28 7.82 -9.69
C ALA A 94 2.66 7.89 -8.21
N ALA A 95 1.76 7.49 -7.31
CA ALA A 95 1.99 7.59 -5.87
C ALA A 95 3.19 6.75 -5.38
N PRO A 96 3.30 5.43 -5.66
CA PRO A 96 4.47 4.65 -5.28
C PRO A 96 5.74 5.08 -6.03
N GLY A 97 5.63 5.52 -7.28
CA GLY A 97 6.75 6.05 -8.05
C GLY A 97 7.34 7.32 -7.44
N LEU A 98 6.49 8.28 -7.07
CA LEU A 98 6.91 9.52 -6.39
C LEU A 98 7.56 9.20 -5.03
N TYR A 99 6.99 8.25 -4.27
CA TYR A 99 7.59 7.82 -3.02
C TYR A 99 8.97 7.20 -3.22
N SER A 100 9.12 6.32 -4.22
CA SER A 100 10.40 5.69 -4.54
C SER A 100 11.49 6.73 -4.86
N VAL A 101 11.16 7.73 -5.66
CA VAL A 101 12.07 8.86 -5.95
C VAL A 101 12.42 9.64 -4.68
N PHE A 102 11.42 9.96 -3.86
CA PHE A 102 11.62 10.70 -2.61
C PHE A 102 12.49 9.92 -1.61
N ALA A 103 12.23 8.62 -1.43
CA ALA A 103 12.97 7.76 -0.51
C ALA A 103 14.35 7.34 -1.03
N GLY A 104 14.63 7.54 -2.32
CA GLY A 104 15.82 7.02 -2.99
C GLY A 104 15.77 5.50 -3.19
N ASN A 105 14.58 4.91 -3.16
CA ASN A 105 14.38 3.49 -3.38
C ASN A 105 14.50 3.16 -4.87
N ARG A 106 15.45 2.31 -5.23
CA ARG A 106 15.73 1.86 -6.61
C ARG A 106 15.20 0.46 -6.91
N SER A 107 14.60 -0.20 -5.93
CA SER A 107 13.93 -1.48 -6.14
C SER A 107 12.68 -1.31 -7.00
N THR A 108 12.21 -2.42 -7.54
CA THR A 108 10.99 -2.46 -8.35
C THR A 108 9.76 -2.11 -7.50
N TYR A 109 8.76 -1.52 -8.15
CA TYR A 109 7.42 -1.44 -7.61
C TYR A 109 6.40 -1.96 -8.62
N THR A 110 5.35 -2.59 -8.11
CA THR A 110 4.20 -3.07 -8.87
C THR A 110 2.95 -2.34 -8.38
N ALA A 111 2.03 -2.04 -9.27
CA ALA A 111 0.77 -1.39 -8.95
C ALA A 111 -0.41 -2.25 -9.43
N ILE A 112 -1.34 -2.59 -8.54
CA ILE A 112 -2.39 -3.58 -8.75
C ILE A 112 -3.77 -2.99 -8.50
N ALA A 113 -4.66 -3.12 -9.50
CA ALA A 113 -6.09 -2.87 -9.39
C ALA A 113 -6.86 -4.11 -9.89
N ALA A 114 -7.74 -4.65 -9.05
CA ALA A 114 -8.53 -5.85 -9.34
C ALA A 114 -9.96 -5.73 -8.79
N GLY A 115 -10.53 -4.53 -8.82
CA GLY A 115 -11.86 -4.26 -8.30
C GLY A 115 -11.98 -4.65 -6.82
N GLU A 116 -12.98 -5.45 -6.48
CA GLU A 116 -13.21 -5.92 -5.10
C GLU A 116 -12.11 -6.85 -4.57
N GLU A 117 -11.41 -7.53 -5.46
CA GLU A 117 -10.31 -8.46 -5.11
C GLU A 117 -8.94 -7.77 -5.03
N THR A 118 -8.89 -6.43 -5.09
CA THR A 118 -7.62 -5.67 -5.10
C THR A 118 -6.74 -6.00 -3.90
N VAL A 119 -7.30 -6.03 -2.69
CA VAL A 119 -6.57 -6.33 -1.45
C VAL A 119 -5.96 -7.73 -1.51
N GLU A 120 -6.76 -8.74 -1.84
CA GLU A 120 -6.29 -10.13 -1.88
C GLU A 120 -5.24 -10.38 -2.96
N ASN A 121 -5.47 -9.88 -4.19
CA ASN A 121 -4.52 -10.04 -5.29
C ASN A 121 -3.18 -9.37 -4.99
N SER A 122 -3.21 -8.20 -4.40
CA SER A 122 -1.98 -7.49 -4.03
C SER A 122 -1.23 -8.14 -2.87
N LEU A 123 -1.95 -8.72 -1.90
CA LEU A 123 -1.32 -9.52 -0.84
C LEU A 123 -0.66 -10.78 -1.40
N ILE A 124 -1.31 -11.47 -2.34
CA ILE A 124 -0.72 -12.63 -3.04
C ILE A 124 0.59 -12.23 -3.69
N GLU A 125 0.59 -11.15 -4.47
CA GLU A 125 1.82 -10.65 -5.10
C GLU A 125 2.91 -10.37 -4.07
N ALA A 126 2.58 -9.61 -3.01
CA ALA A 126 3.55 -9.21 -2.00
C ALA A 126 4.17 -10.39 -1.24
N VAL A 127 3.36 -11.40 -0.87
CA VAL A 127 3.87 -12.54 -0.09
C VAL A 127 4.63 -13.56 -0.94
N PHE A 128 4.42 -13.57 -2.27
CA PHE A 128 5.16 -14.45 -3.19
C PHE A 128 6.38 -13.78 -3.84
N GLU A 129 6.52 -12.48 -3.71
CA GLU A 129 7.76 -11.81 -4.08
C GLU A 129 8.96 -12.36 -3.31
N ASN A 130 10.12 -12.32 -3.97
CA ASN A 130 11.38 -12.72 -3.36
C ASN A 130 12.06 -11.52 -2.70
N GLY A 131 12.53 -11.74 -1.48
CA GLY A 131 13.25 -10.72 -0.72
C GLY A 131 12.32 -9.86 0.13
N ARG A 132 12.81 -8.71 0.50
CA ARG A 132 12.13 -7.74 1.36
C ARG A 132 11.07 -6.99 0.56
N THR A 133 9.81 -7.13 0.94
CA THR A 133 8.67 -6.57 0.19
C THR A 133 7.77 -5.77 1.12
N VAL A 134 7.34 -4.61 0.66
CA VAL A 134 6.32 -3.79 1.31
C VAL A 134 5.03 -3.86 0.49
N TRP A 135 3.97 -4.34 1.10
CA TRP A 135 2.61 -4.21 0.61
C TRP A 135 2.00 -2.92 1.12
N CYS A 136 1.32 -2.17 0.26
CA CYS A 136 0.63 -0.92 0.60
C CYS A 136 -0.69 -0.84 -0.16
N TYR A 137 -1.80 -0.84 0.56
CA TYR A 137 -3.13 -0.55 0.03
C TYR A 137 -3.57 0.84 0.48
N ALA A 138 -4.06 1.67 -0.44
CA ALA A 138 -4.53 3.02 -0.12
C ALA A 138 -5.66 3.47 -1.04
N GLU A 139 -6.60 4.24 -0.47
CA GLU A 139 -7.69 4.92 -1.18
C GLU A 139 -7.77 6.37 -0.75
N GLU A 140 -8.28 7.24 -1.64
CA GLU A 140 -8.48 8.67 -1.35
C GLU A 140 -9.88 9.01 -0.81
N ALA A 141 -10.83 8.05 -0.87
CA ALA A 141 -12.19 8.23 -0.38
C ALA A 141 -12.21 8.51 1.14
N ASP A 142 -13.27 9.16 1.62
CA ASP A 142 -13.53 9.42 3.05
C ASP A 142 -12.37 10.09 3.81
N GLY A 143 -11.63 10.97 3.13
CA GLY A 143 -10.45 11.64 3.70
C GLY A 143 -9.17 10.82 3.62
N GLY A 144 -9.21 9.72 2.92
CA GLY A 144 -8.10 8.80 2.67
C GLY A 144 -7.90 7.78 3.78
N TYR A 145 -7.69 6.54 3.38
CA TYR A 145 -7.43 5.42 4.28
C TYR A 145 -6.50 4.40 3.61
N GLY A 146 -5.92 3.53 4.41
CA GLY A 146 -5.05 2.48 3.88
C GLY A 146 -4.27 1.74 4.96
N ALA A 147 -3.52 0.75 4.53
CA ALA A 147 -2.65 -0.04 5.37
C ALA A 147 -1.38 -0.45 4.61
N ALA A 148 -0.29 -0.64 5.35
CA ALA A 148 0.95 -1.15 4.80
C ALA A 148 1.58 -2.19 5.74
N MET A 149 2.19 -3.21 5.17
CA MET A 149 2.94 -4.24 5.88
C MET A 149 4.25 -4.53 5.14
N LYS A 150 5.34 -4.64 5.90
CA LYS A 150 6.63 -5.09 5.38
C LYS A 150 6.81 -6.57 5.66
N PHE A 151 6.96 -7.35 4.61
CA PHE A 151 7.24 -8.78 4.67
C PHE A 151 8.74 -9.05 4.49
N ASP A 152 9.27 -9.95 5.33
CA ASP A 152 10.67 -10.36 5.28
C ASP A 152 10.78 -11.89 5.46
N GLY A 153 11.86 -12.49 4.98
CA GLY A 153 12.15 -13.91 5.15
C GLY A 153 12.70 -14.27 6.53
N CYS A 154 13.12 -13.28 7.31
CA CYS A 154 13.63 -13.43 8.68
C CYS A 154 13.06 -12.34 9.61
N PRO A 155 13.01 -12.58 10.93
CA PRO A 155 12.60 -11.55 11.87
C PRO A 155 13.60 -10.40 11.88
N ASP A 156 13.11 -9.20 12.15
CA ASP A 156 13.96 -8.05 12.43
C ASP A 156 14.43 -8.13 13.89
N ALA A 157 15.73 -8.04 14.12
CA ALA A 157 16.29 -8.14 15.47
C ALA A 157 16.00 -6.89 16.34
N GLU A 158 15.72 -5.75 15.70
CA GLU A 158 15.50 -4.47 16.38
C GLU A 158 14.02 -4.05 16.43
N ALA A 159 13.13 -4.78 15.75
CA ALA A 159 11.72 -4.46 15.67
C ALA A 159 10.82 -5.63 16.11
N GLU A 160 9.66 -5.30 16.65
CA GLU A 160 8.62 -6.29 16.93
C GLU A 160 8.17 -6.95 15.62
N SER A 161 8.54 -8.23 15.45
CA SER A 161 8.24 -9.02 14.25
C SER A 161 7.18 -10.07 14.53
N TRP A 162 6.22 -10.22 13.61
CA TRP A 162 5.24 -11.29 13.67
C TRP A 162 5.60 -12.39 12.68
N LYS A 163 5.65 -13.62 13.14
CA LYS A 163 5.71 -14.76 12.25
C LYS A 163 4.33 -15.00 11.61
N VAL A 164 4.29 -15.09 10.29
CA VAL A 164 3.07 -15.31 9.52
C VAL A 164 3.21 -16.55 8.68
N GLU A 165 2.26 -17.45 8.80
CA GLU A 165 2.09 -18.61 7.92
C GLU A 165 1.13 -18.24 6.79
N VAL A 166 1.58 -18.44 5.55
CA VAL A 166 0.79 -18.23 4.34
C VAL A 166 0.35 -19.58 3.82
N THR A 167 -0.96 -19.77 3.63
CA THR A 167 -1.55 -21.03 3.13
C THR A 167 -2.57 -20.73 2.03
N GLU A 168 -3.09 -21.79 1.41
CA GLU A 168 -4.25 -21.68 0.52
C GLU A 168 -5.45 -21.08 1.25
N GLY A 169 -6.26 -20.30 0.52
CA GLY A 169 -7.45 -19.66 1.04
C GLY A 169 -8.60 -20.64 1.26
N GLY A 170 -9.68 -20.13 1.77
CA GLY A 170 -10.91 -20.86 2.07
C GLY A 170 -11.96 -19.96 2.72
N GLY A 171 -11.67 -18.67 2.74
CA GLY A 171 -12.53 -17.62 3.29
C GLY A 171 -13.34 -16.86 2.25
N GLY A 172 -13.70 -15.63 2.61
CA GLY A 172 -14.41 -14.67 1.77
C GLY A 172 -13.50 -13.70 1.02
N LEU A 173 -14.04 -12.55 0.66
CA LEU A 173 -13.24 -11.41 0.21
C LEU A 173 -12.50 -10.80 1.40
N ILE A 174 -11.25 -10.44 1.20
CA ILE A 174 -10.50 -9.66 2.18
C ILE A 174 -10.80 -8.17 1.92
N GLY A 175 -11.47 -7.53 2.87
CA GLY A 175 -11.70 -6.09 2.87
C GLY A 175 -10.67 -5.33 3.69
N PHE A 176 -10.73 -4.00 3.65
CA PHE A 176 -9.85 -3.14 4.41
C PHE A 176 -9.99 -3.34 5.93
N ASP A 177 -11.22 -3.48 6.43
CA ASP A 177 -11.50 -3.64 7.85
C ASP A 177 -10.89 -4.92 8.43
N GLU A 178 -10.92 -6.04 7.68
CA GLU A 178 -10.25 -7.27 8.10
C GLU A 178 -8.73 -7.08 8.17
N VAL A 179 -8.14 -6.33 7.23
CA VAL A 179 -6.70 -6.02 7.27
C VAL A 179 -6.35 -5.19 8.49
N VAL A 180 -7.13 -4.15 8.81
CA VAL A 180 -6.92 -3.32 10.00
C VAL A 180 -6.99 -4.16 11.27
N ARG A 181 -8.00 -5.01 11.42
CA ARG A 181 -8.15 -5.92 12.57
C ARG A 181 -7.02 -6.93 12.69
N PHE A 182 -6.51 -7.44 11.55
CA PHE A 182 -5.35 -8.33 11.54
C PHE A 182 -4.08 -7.60 11.98
N ILE A 183 -3.83 -6.40 11.47
CA ILE A 183 -2.69 -5.56 11.86
C ILE A 183 -2.78 -5.16 13.34
N GLY A 184 -3.98 -4.84 13.83
CA GLY A 184 -4.25 -4.49 15.23
C GLY A 184 -4.17 -5.68 16.20
N GLY A 185 -4.12 -6.91 15.68
CA GLY A 185 -4.08 -8.12 16.52
C GLY A 185 -5.43 -8.58 17.04
N GLU A 186 -6.53 -8.00 16.59
CA GLU A 186 -7.89 -8.41 16.96
C GLU A 186 -8.28 -9.75 16.36
N ILE A 187 -7.74 -10.07 15.19
CA ILE A 187 -7.88 -11.37 14.54
C ILE A 187 -6.51 -11.98 14.25
N CYS A 188 -6.40 -13.30 14.42
CA CYS A 188 -5.15 -14.02 14.16
C CYS A 188 -5.04 -14.51 12.71
N THR A 189 -6.13 -14.50 11.95
CA THR A 189 -6.16 -15.03 10.58
C THR A 189 -6.88 -14.05 9.66
N LEU A 190 -6.22 -13.70 8.58
CA LEU A 190 -6.78 -12.98 7.45
C LEU A 190 -7.07 -14.02 6.37
N ALA A 191 -8.34 -14.42 6.22
CA ALA A 191 -8.74 -15.53 5.36
C ALA A 191 -9.43 -15.04 4.09
N GLY A 192 -8.70 -15.06 2.98
CA GLY A 192 -9.20 -14.76 1.64
C GLY A 192 -9.68 -15.99 0.88
N ARG A 193 -10.17 -15.79 -0.34
CA ARG A 193 -10.62 -16.87 -1.24
C ARG A 193 -9.49 -17.75 -1.70
N ARG A 194 -8.32 -17.17 -1.98
CA ARG A 194 -7.15 -17.82 -2.57
C ARG A 194 -5.97 -17.91 -1.63
N ILE A 195 -5.91 -17.03 -0.64
CA ILE A 195 -4.81 -16.95 0.32
C ILE A 195 -5.34 -16.74 1.73
N SER A 196 -4.66 -17.34 2.69
CA SER A 196 -4.85 -17.05 4.12
C SER A 196 -3.51 -16.73 4.76
N LEU A 197 -3.48 -15.67 5.57
CA LEU A 197 -2.34 -15.27 6.40
C LEU A 197 -2.71 -15.51 7.86
N ARG A 198 -1.96 -16.36 8.55
CA ARG A 198 -2.17 -16.65 9.97
C ARG A 198 -0.98 -16.21 10.79
N ARG A 199 -1.23 -15.33 11.76
CA ARG A 199 -0.24 -14.91 12.75
C ARG A 199 0.03 -16.09 13.69
N LEU A 200 1.30 -16.42 13.87
CA LEU A 200 1.79 -17.42 14.80
C LEU A 200 2.33 -16.68 16.04
N GLY A 201 1.93 -17.14 17.22
CA GLY A 201 2.36 -16.58 18.48
C GLY A 201 3.86 -16.75 18.74
#